data_82190e452694fa0cff180dd0204e19b0
#
_entry.id   82190e452694fa0cff180dd0204e19b0
#
_cell.length_a   1.000
_cell.length_b   1.000
_cell.length_c   1.000
_cell.angle_alpha   90.00
_cell.angle_beta   90.00
_cell.angle_gamma   90.00
#
_symmetry.space_group_name_H-M   'P 1'
#
loop_
_entity.id
_entity.type
_entity.pdbx_description
1 polymer ?
#
loop_
_entity_poly.entity_id
_entity_poly.type
_entity_poly.pdbx_seq_one_letter_code
_entity_poly.pdbx_strand_id
1 'polypeptide(L)'
;MPSAPDISLILPAYNEARAIPVTIGDAVRYFTSRRLSYEIIVAADGADGTREIVRRLAAENPALQAVGQDARRGKGLGIRNAVAIAAGAIIGYADADNKVPIEEFDKFRPELEKGAEVVIGTRRGGASIEKAQPLYRRAGSLGFLWFMQTVVGLPGINDTQCGFKFFQLAAAKELFRRQKIDGYMFDVEILAIARRLGYRIQQVPIRWRDDADSRLNLVSGNLRNVRDIFRIGLEHRFRGRL
;
A
#
# COMPACT_ATOMS: atom_id res chain seq x y z
N MET A 1 5.72 -20.65 -21.74
CA MET A 1 5.06 -20.07 -20.56
C MET A 1 4.87 -18.58 -20.84
N PRO A 2 3.74 -17.95 -20.52
CA PRO A 2 3.63 -16.51 -20.65
C PRO A 2 4.75 -15.87 -19.81
N SER A 3 5.36 -14.80 -20.34
CA SER A 3 6.36 -14.02 -19.62
C SER A 3 5.74 -13.42 -18.37
N ALA A 4 6.53 -13.33 -17.27
CA ALA A 4 6.07 -12.64 -16.07
C ALA A 4 5.69 -11.19 -16.42
N PRO A 5 4.63 -10.62 -15.82
CA PRO A 5 4.23 -9.25 -16.07
C PRO A 5 5.29 -8.25 -15.55
N ASP A 6 5.33 -7.06 -16.16
CA ASP A 6 6.20 -5.99 -15.68
C ASP A 6 5.78 -5.53 -14.28
N ILE A 7 4.46 -5.52 -14.01
CA ILE A 7 3.92 -5.02 -12.75
C ILE A 7 2.71 -5.83 -12.25
N SER A 8 2.69 -6.08 -10.94
CA SER A 8 1.50 -6.51 -10.20
C SER A 8 0.98 -5.36 -9.36
N LEU A 9 -0.22 -4.88 -9.66
CA LEU A 9 -0.91 -3.88 -8.84
C LEU A 9 -1.91 -4.57 -7.91
N ILE A 10 -1.75 -4.36 -6.62
CA ILE A 10 -2.66 -4.86 -5.59
C ILE A 10 -3.59 -3.73 -5.14
N LEU A 11 -4.90 -3.98 -5.16
CA LEU A 11 -5.92 -3.05 -4.71
C LEU A 11 -6.62 -3.63 -3.48
N PRO A 12 -6.22 -3.25 -2.24
CA PRO A 12 -6.93 -3.66 -1.05
C PRO A 12 -8.29 -2.96 -0.98
N ALA A 13 -9.37 -3.72 -0.89
CA ALA A 13 -10.73 -3.22 -0.89
C ALA A 13 -11.54 -3.78 0.29
N TYR A 14 -12.31 -2.94 0.95
CA TYR A 14 -13.32 -3.34 1.92
C TYR A 14 -14.62 -2.60 1.67
N ASN A 15 -15.59 -3.28 1.06
CA ASN A 15 -16.84 -2.68 0.63
C ASN A 15 -16.63 -1.49 -0.32
N GLU A 16 -15.94 -1.74 -1.44
CA GLU A 16 -15.59 -0.74 -2.44
C GLU A 16 -16.27 -0.99 -3.81
N ALA A 17 -17.43 -1.65 -3.82
CA ALA A 17 -18.15 -1.99 -5.05
C ALA A 17 -18.39 -0.78 -5.97
N ARG A 18 -18.54 0.42 -5.39
CA ARG A 18 -18.75 1.65 -6.15
C ARG A 18 -17.46 2.21 -6.76
N ALA A 19 -16.33 2.14 -6.04
CA ALA A 19 -15.08 2.76 -6.46
C ALA A 19 -14.24 1.82 -7.36
N ILE A 20 -14.27 0.52 -7.09
CA ILE A 20 -13.36 -0.44 -7.70
C ILE A 20 -13.39 -0.49 -9.24
N PRO A 21 -14.55 -0.37 -9.94
CA PRO A 21 -14.55 -0.38 -11.39
C PRO A 21 -13.77 0.80 -12.01
N VAL A 22 -13.89 1.97 -11.40
CA VAL A 22 -13.18 3.18 -11.84
C VAL A 22 -11.69 3.02 -11.63
N THR A 23 -11.28 2.58 -10.43
CA THR A 23 -9.87 2.39 -10.07
C THR A 23 -9.19 1.36 -10.98
N ILE A 24 -9.86 0.23 -11.25
CA ILE A 24 -9.37 -0.77 -12.21
C ILE A 24 -9.28 -0.16 -13.61
N GLY A 25 -10.32 0.52 -14.07
CA GLY A 25 -10.35 1.12 -15.40
C GLY A 25 -9.23 2.13 -15.62
N ASP A 26 -8.93 2.98 -14.62
CA ASP A 26 -7.83 3.92 -14.66
C ASP A 26 -6.48 3.21 -14.74
N ALA A 27 -6.28 2.18 -13.91
CA ALA A 27 -5.04 1.39 -13.90
C ALA A 27 -4.82 0.66 -15.25
N VAL A 28 -5.86 0.02 -15.81
CA VAL A 28 -5.79 -0.66 -17.12
C VAL A 28 -5.43 0.33 -18.22
N ARG A 29 -6.12 1.49 -18.29
CA ARG A 29 -5.81 2.52 -19.29
C ARG A 29 -4.37 3.00 -19.18
N TYR A 30 -3.91 3.25 -17.95
CA TYR A 30 -2.56 3.71 -17.68
C TYR A 30 -1.52 2.69 -18.15
N PHE A 31 -1.59 1.44 -17.69
CA PHE A 31 -0.61 0.41 -18.05
C PHE A 31 -0.59 0.14 -19.57
N THR A 32 -1.77 0.09 -20.20
CA THR A 32 -1.88 -0.08 -21.64
C THR A 32 -1.23 1.09 -22.38
N SER A 33 -1.46 2.33 -21.96
CA SER A 33 -0.86 3.52 -22.58
C SER A 33 0.66 3.55 -22.45
N ARG A 34 1.20 2.98 -21.37
CA ARG A 34 2.65 2.85 -21.11
C ARG A 34 3.26 1.58 -21.72
N ARG A 35 2.46 0.72 -22.37
CA ARG A 35 2.89 -0.58 -22.92
C ARG A 35 3.53 -1.47 -21.87
N LEU A 36 3.03 -1.41 -20.63
CA LEU A 36 3.45 -2.28 -19.54
C LEU A 36 2.54 -3.51 -19.51
N SER A 37 3.13 -4.68 -19.46
CA SER A 37 2.40 -5.91 -19.13
C SER A 37 2.06 -5.88 -17.64
N TYR A 38 0.83 -6.24 -17.28
CA TYR A 38 0.35 -6.08 -15.91
C TYR A 38 -0.53 -7.23 -15.46
N GLU A 39 -0.64 -7.38 -14.16
CA GLU A 39 -1.76 -8.03 -13.49
C GLU A 39 -2.30 -7.12 -12.39
N ILE A 40 -3.60 -7.18 -12.14
CA ILE A 40 -4.26 -6.44 -11.06
C ILE A 40 -4.96 -7.44 -10.14
N ILE A 41 -4.55 -7.45 -8.87
CA ILE A 41 -5.07 -8.34 -7.84
C ILE A 41 -5.88 -7.52 -6.84
N VAL A 42 -7.20 -7.69 -6.84
CA VAL A 42 -8.07 -7.00 -5.88
C VAL A 42 -8.20 -7.86 -4.63
N ALA A 43 -7.62 -7.40 -3.52
CA ALA A 43 -7.74 -8.03 -2.22
C ALA A 43 -8.98 -7.50 -1.50
N ALA A 44 -10.14 -8.11 -1.77
CA ALA A 44 -11.46 -7.61 -1.37
C ALA A 44 -12.07 -8.46 -0.25
N ASP A 45 -12.09 -7.91 0.96
CA ASP A 45 -12.94 -8.38 2.06
C ASP A 45 -14.29 -7.63 2.03
N GLY A 46 -15.33 -8.26 2.59
CA GLY A 46 -16.68 -7.69 2.64
C GLY A 46 -17.68 -8.42 1.75
N ALA A 47 -18.96 -8.05 1.88
CA ALA A 47 -20.07 -8.73 1.22
C ALA A 47 -20.92 -7.77 0.36
N ASP A 48 -20.34 -6.65 -0.10
CA ASP A 48 -21.04 -5.63 -0.88
C ASP A 48 -21.07 -5.88 -2.40
N GLY A 49 -20.55 -7.02 -2.85
CA GLY A 49 -20.47 -7.35 -4.28
C GLY A 49 -19.16 -6.92 -4.97
N THR A 50 -18.19 -6.34 -4.23
CA THR A 50 -16.89 -5.94 -4.80
C THR A 50 -16.21 -7.08 -5.56
N ARG A 51 -16.14 -8.30 -4.97
CA ARG A 51 -15.48 -9.46 -5.61
C ARG A 51 -16.21 -9.92 -6.87
N GLU A 52 -17.54 -9.92 -6.87
CA GLU A 52 -18.38 -10.30 -7.99
C GLU A 52 -18.20 -9.36 -9.17
N ILE A 53 -18.05 -8.06 -8.89
CA ILE A 53 -17.74 -7.05 -9.91
C ILE A 53 -16.38 -7.35 -10.54
N VAL A 54 -15.35 -7.60 -9.72
CA VAL A 54 -14.00 -7.89 -10.22
C VAL A 54 -13.99 -9.19 -11.04
N ARG A 55 -14.71 -10.25 -10.61
CA ARG A 55 -14.82 -11.51 -11.37
C ARG A 55 -15.48 -11.32 -12.73
N ARG A 56 -16.49 -10.45 -12.82
CA ARG A 56 -17.11 -10.10 -14.12
C ARG A 56 -16.11 -9.37 -15.04
N LEU A 57 -15.37 -8.40 -14.51
CA LEU A 57 -14.34 -7.71 -15.26
C LEU A 57 -13.20 -8.66 -15.69
N ALA A 58 -12.86 -9.65 -14.86
CA ALA A 58 -11.86 -10.66 -15.17
C ALA A 58 -12.25 -11.60 -16.31
N ALA A 59 -13.55 -11.79 -16.56
CA ALA A 59 -14.03 -12.55 -17.73
C ALA A 59 -13.66 -11.87 -19.07
N GLU A 60 -13.54 -10.55 -19.07
CA GLU A 60 -13.15 -9.75 -20.25
C GLU A 60 -11.65 -9.43 -20.26
N ASN A 61 -11.01 -9.40 -19.10
CA ASN A 61 -9.58 -9.12 -18.96
C ASN A 61 -8.92 -10.13 -17.99
N PRO A 62 -8.27 -11.18 -18.51
CA PRO A 62 -7.65 -12.24 -17.70
C PRO A 62 -6.48 -11.76 -16.83
N ALA A 63 -5.99 -10.51 -17.00
CA ALA A 63 -5.00 -9.90 -16.11
C ALA A 63 -5.59 -9.44 -14.77
N LEU A 64 -6.91 -9.56 -14.57
CA LEU A 64 -7.59 -9.20 -13.33
C LEU A 64 -7.90 -10.43 -12.51
N GLN A 65 -7.75 -10.36 -11.19
CA GLN A 65 -8.21 -11.39 -10.28
C GLN A 65 -8.68 -10.81 -8.95
N ALA A 66 -9.62 -11.50 -8.30
CA ALA A 66 -10.13 -11.16 -6.98
C ALA A 66 -9.75 -12.24 -5.97
N VAL A 67 -9.21 -11.80 -4.83
CA VAL A 67 -8.98 -12.63 -3.64
C VAL A 67 -9.69 -12.01 -2.44
N GLY A 68 -9.87 -12.77 -1.36
CA GLY A 68 -10.52 -12.26 -0.14
C GLY A 68 -11.79 -13.03 0.21
N GLN A 69 -12.51 -12.55 1.20
CA GLN A 69 -13.67 -13.23 1.79
C GLN A 69 -14.69 -12.24 2.38
N ASP A 70 -15.86 -12.74 2.84
CA ASP A 70 -16.91 -11.87 3.39
C ASP A 70 -16.51 -11.22 4.73
N ALA A 71 -15.80 -11.97 5.56
CA ALA A 71 -15.33 -11.45 6.84
C ALA A 71 -14.15 -10.50 6.65
N ARG A 72 -14.19 -9.34 7.31
CA ARG A 72 -13.08 -8.38 7.34
C ARG A 72 -11.90 -8.95 8.15
N ARG A 73 -10.81 -9.29 7.49
CA ARG A 73 -9.62 -9.87 8.14
C ARG A 73 -8.48 -8.86 8.34
N GLY A 74 -8.49 -7.77 7.61
CA GLY A 74 -7.52 -6.69 7.72
C GLY A 74 -6.75 -6.41 6.43
N LYS A 75 -6.46 -5.12 6.23
CA LYS A 75 -5.79 -4.62 5.02
C LYS A 75 -4.44 -5.30 4.80
N GLY A 76 -3.63 -5.44 5.87
CA GLY A 76 -2.30 -6.06 5.79
C GLY A 76 -2.36 -7.53 5.39
N LEU A 77 -3.33 -8.30 5.91
CA LEU A 77 -3.52 -9.69 5.52
C LEU A 77 -3.91 -9.80 4.04
N GLY A 78 -4.85 -8.97 3.59
CA GLY A 78 -5.30 -8.97 2.18
C GLY A 78 -4.13 -8.70 1.23
N ILE A 79 -3.32 -7.68 1.52
CA ILE A 79 -2.14 -7.37 0.69
C ILE A 79 -1.11 -8.49 0.75
N ARG A 80 -0.80 -9.04 1.92
CA ARG A 80 0.13 -10.18 2.06
C ARG A 80 -0.29 -11.38 1.21
N ASN A 81 -1.56 -11.74 1.24
CA ASN A 81 -2.08 -12.84 0.45
C ASN A 81 -1.98 -12.56 -1.06
N ALA A 82 -2.27 -11.33 -1.48
CA ALA A 82 -2.12 -10.91 -2.88
C ALA A 82 -0.66 -10.90 -3.33
N VAL A 83 0.27 -10.40 -2.50
CA VAL A 83 1.72 -10.44 -2.79
C VAL A 83 2.21 -11.88 -2.94
N ALA A 84 1.67 -12.84 -2.17
CA ALA A 84 2.08 -14.24 -2.26
C ALA A 84 1.87 -14.83 -3.66
N ILE A 85 0.80 -14.43 -4.36
CA ILE A 85 0.46 -14.91 -5.70
C ILE A 85 0.94 -13.98 -6.83
N ALA A 86 1.26 -12.74 -6.54
CA ALA A 86 1.75 -11.76 -7.52
C ALA A 86 3.05 -12.22 -8.20
N ALA A 87 3.17 -12.03 -9.52
CA ALA A 87 4.27 -12.51 -10.34
C ALA A 87 5.05 -11.40 -11.07
N GLY A 88 4.60 -10.14 -10.98
CA GLY A 88 5.23 -9.00 -11.66
C GLY A 88 6.64 -8.69 -11.15
N ALA A 89 7.50 -8.21 -12.05
CA ALA A 89 8.85 -7.77 -11.69
C ALA A 89 8.83 -6.64 -10.65
N ILE A 90 7.81 -5.80 -10.70
CA ILE A 90 7.47 -4.79 -9.69
C ILE A 90 6.13 -5.20 -9.05
N ILE A 91 6.06 -5.21 -7.73
CA ILE A 91 4.81 -5.41 -6.99
C ILE A 91 4.47 -4.11 -6.27
N GLY A 92 3.28 -3.59 -6.52
CA GLY A 92 2.81 -2.39 -5.83
C GLY A 92 1.40 -2.55 -5.27
N TYR A 93 1.04 -1.70 -4.31
CA TYR A 93 -0.34 -1.54 -3.91
C TYR A 93 -0.77 -0.07 -3.91
N ALA A 94 -2.02 0.14 -4.25
CA ALA A 94 -2.70 1.42 -4.21
C ALA A 94 -4.05 1.27 -3.52
N ASP A 95 -4.49 2.28 -2.76
CA ASP A 95 -5.82 2.25 -2.15
C ASP A 95 -6.92 2.22 -3.24
N ALA A 96 -7.95 1.40 -3.01
CA ALA A 96 -9.03 1.19 -3.98
C ALA A 96 -9.93 2.42 -4.18
N ASP A 97 -9.80 3.45 -3.34
CA ASP A 97 -10.57 4.70 -3.40
C ASP A 97 -10.04 5.73 -4.41
N ASN A 98 -8.96 5.39 -5.11
CA ASN A 98 -8.34 6.20 -6.19
C ASN A 98 -7.92 7.63 -5.77
N LYS A 99 -7.59 7.84 -4.49
CA LYS A 99 -7.11 9.15 -4.00
C LYS A 99 -5.73 9.51 -4.49
N VAL A 100 -4.93 8.54 -4.86
CA VAL A 100 -3.65 8.72 -5.55
C VAL A 100 -3.82 8.22 -6.99
N PRO A 101 -3.74 9.10 -8.00
CA PRO A 101 -3.80 8.69 -9.40
C PRO A 101 -2.69 7.70 -9.74
N ILE A 102 -3.01 6.66 -10.50
CA ILE A 102 -2.01 5.64 -10.89
C ILE A 102 -0.85 6.22 -11.71
N GLU A 103 -1.05 7.33 -12.39
CA GLU A 103 -0.03 8.06 -13.15
C GLU A 103 1.14 8.53 -12.27
N GLU A 104 0.94 8.63 -10.95
CA GLU A 104 2.02 8.93 -10.02
C GLU A 104 3.12 7.85 -10.05
N PHE A 105 2.83 6.65 -10.55
CA PHE A 105 3.82 5.60 -10.75
C PHE A 105 4.94 6.00 -11.71
N ASP A 106 4.70 6.95 -12.64
CA ASP A 106 5.75 7.51 -13.51
C ASP A 106 6.94 8.09 -12.72
N LYS A 107 6.69 8.55 -11.48
CA LYS A 107 7.74 9.07 -10.58
C LYS A 107 8.45 7.97 -9.80
N PHE A 108 7.81 6.82 -9.60
CA PHE A 108 8.32 5.70 -8.81
C PHE A 108 9.23 4.79 -9.61
N ARG A 109 8.84 4.54 -10.87
CA ARG A 109 9.57 3.65 -11.76
C ARG A 109 11.06 3.99 -11.88
N PRO A 110 11.46 5.26 -12.13
CA PRO A 110 12.89 5.61 -12.18
C PRO A 110 13.67 5.31 -10.91
N GLU A 111 13.05 5.43 -9.73
CA GLU A 111 13.71 5.14 -8.46
C GLU A 111 13.93 3.63 -8.27
N LEU A 112 12.97 2.80 -8.70
CA LEU A 112 13.13 1.34 -8.75
C LEU A 112 14.23 0.93 -9.74
N GLU A 113 14.26 1.56 -10.92
CA GLU A 113 15.29 1.31 -11.96
C GLU A 113 16.70 1.72 -11.49
N LYS A 114 16.81 2.76 -10.63
CA LYS A 114 18.06 3.14 -9.95
C LYS A 114 18.44 2.19 -8.81
N GLY A 115 17.67 1.11 -8.59
CA GLY A 115 17.96 0.05 -7.62
C GLY A 115 17.38 0.29 -6.23
N ALA A 116 16.38 1.18 -6.02
CA ALA A 116 15.62 1.18 -4.79
C ALA A 116 14.79 -0.11 -4.71
N GLU A 117 14.86 -0.84 -3.59
CA GLU A 117 14.03 -2.02 -3.38
C GLU A 117 12.61 -1.65 -2.96
N VAL A 118 12.44 -0.49 -2.34
CA VAL A 118 11.15 0.01 -1.84
C VAL A 118 11.00 1.48 -2.22
N VAL A 119 9.89 1.82 -2.87
CA VAL A 119 9.53 3.21 -3.16
C VAL A 119 8.15 3.51 -2.59
N ILE A 120 8.05 4.54 -1.77
CA ILE A 120 6.81 4.91 -1.08
C ILE A 120 6.37 6.31 -1.45
N GLY A 121 5.06 6.51 -1.57
CA GLY A 121 4.47 7.83 -1.70
C GLY A 121 4.55 8.61 -0.39
N THR A 122 4.73 9.91 -0.49
CA THR A 122 4.59 10.81 0.66
C THR A 122 3.67 11.97 0.34
N ARG A 123 2.78 12.26 1.29
CA ARG A 123 1.89 13.43 1.25
C ARG A 123 2.55 14.67 1.87
N ARG A 124 3.88 14.65 2.05
CA ARG A 124 4.71 15.70 2.64
C ARG A 124 5.85 16.09 1.67
N GLY A 125 6.48 17.25 1.93
CA GLY A 125 7.69 17.61 1.19
C GLY A 125 7.49 17.88 -0.29
N GLY A 126 6.53 18.72 -0.65
CA GLY A 126 6.24 19.07 -2.06
C GLY A 126 5.10 18.29 -2.70
N ALA A 127 4.38 17.49 -1.91
CA ALA A 127 3.14 16.86 -2.36
C ALA A 127 2.06 17.90 -2.70
N SER A 128 1.35 17.70 -3.80
CA SER A 128 0.18 18.51 -4.15
C SER A 128 -1.04 17.96 -3.42
N ILE A 129 -1.55 18.72 -2.44
CA ILE A 129 -2.76 18.38 -1.67
C ILE A 129 -3.88 19.30 -2.16
N GLU A 130 -4.90 18.75 -2.79
CA GLU A 130 -5.99 19.52 -3.40
C GLU A 130 -6.90 20.20 -2.38
N LYS A 131 -6.92 19.73 -1.11
CA LYS A 131 -7.62 20.39 0.03
C LYS A 131 -6.74 20.42 1.26
N ALA A 132 -6.61 21.60 1.87
CA ALA A 132 -5.83 21.78 3.10
C ALA A 132 -6.50 21.09 4.30
N GLN A 133 -5.73 20.30 5.04
CA GLN A 133 -6.21 19.66 6.27
C GLN A 133 -6.34 20.67 7.43
N PRO A 134 -7.35 20.51 8.32
CA PRO A 134 -7.47 21.30 9.53
C PRO A 134 -6.21 21.23 10.41
N LEU A 135 -5.87 22.35 11.10
CA LEU A 135 -4.63 22.45 11.90
C LEU A 135 -4.48 21.36 12.97
N TYR A 136 -5.58 20.95 13.63
CA TYR A 136 -5.56 19.89 14.64
C TYR A 136 -5.17 18.52 14.05
N ARG A 137 -5.58 18.22 12.81
CA ARG A 137 -5.15 16.98 12.09
C ARG A 137 -3.68 17.04 11.73
N ARG A 138 -3.17 18.23 11.35
CA ARG A 138 -1.75 18.42 11.06
C ARG A 138 -0.89 18.23 12.30
N ALA A 139 -1.29 18.80 13.44
CA ALA A 139 -0.58 18.64 14.71
C ALA A 139 -0.58 17.18 15.18
N GLY A 140 -1.74 16.50 15.14
CA GLY A 140 -1.85 15.07 15.46
C GLY A 140 -0.99 14.18 14.56
N SER A 141 -0.93 14.50 13.27
CA SER A 141 -0.09 13.79 12.30
C SER A 141 1.42 13.98 12.55
N LEU A 142 1.84 15.16 13.03
CA LEU A 142 3.24 15.41 13.41
C LEU A 142 3.62 14.66 14.70
N GLY A 143 2.75 14.68 15.70
CA GLY A 143 2.95 13.92 16.94
C GLY A 143 3.02 12.41 16.67
N PHE A 144 2.13 11.88 15.81
CA PHE A 144 2.17 10.50 15.41
C PHE A 144 3.45 10.14 14.65
N LEU A 145 3.89 11.01 13.74
CA LEU A 145 5.15 10.82 13.02
C LEU A 145 6.35 10.74 13.97
N TRP A 146 6.45 11.69 14.90
CA TRP A 146 7.50 11.69 15.90
C TRP A 146 7.50 10.42 16.76
N PHE A 147 6.31 10.01 17.21
CA PHE A 147 6.11 8.77 17.94
C PHE A 147 6.58 7.54 17.13
N MET A 148 6.22 7.46 15.85
CA MET A 148 6.64 6.39 14.96
C MET A 148 8.15 6.37 14.74
N GLN A 149 8.74 7.53 14.49
CA GLN A 149 10.19 7.65 14.28
C GLN A 149 10.98 7.25 15.52
N THR A 150 10.48 7.58 16.71
CA THR A 150 11.15 7.27 17.97
C THR A 150 10.93 5.84 18.42
N VAL A 151 9.70 5.34 18.42
CA VAL A 151 9.37 3.98 18.93
C VAL A 151 9.79 2.90 17.93
N VAL A 152 9.47 3.07 16.65
CA VAL A 152 9.76 2.05 15.64
C VAL A 152 11.19 2.16 15.08
N GLY A 153 11.79 3.34 15.17
CA GLY A 153 13.13 3.57 14.64
C GLY A 153 13.14 3.75 13.12
N LEU A 154 12.23 4.56 12.59
CA LEU A 154 12.14 4.91 11.17
C LEU A 154 12.52 6.39 10.92
N PRO A 155 13.72 6.87 11.35
CA PRO A 155 14.12 8.25 11.11
C PRO A 155 14.20 8.53 9.61
N GLY A 156 13.78 9.74 9.23
CA GLY A 156 13.78 10.17 7.83
C GLY A 156 12.59 9.71 7.01
N ILE A 157 11.75 8.78 7.48
CA ILE A 157 10.51 8.41 6.79
C ILE A 157 9.39 9.35 7.23
N ASN A 158 8.89 10.13 6.28
CA ASN A 158 7.96 11.22 6.53
C ASN A 158 6.47 10.79 6.45
N ASP A 159 6.17 9.71 5.73
CA ASP A 159 4.81 9.18 5.58
C ASP A 159 4.82 7.66 5.49
N THR A 160 4.60 6.99 6.63
CA THR A 160 4.60 5.53 6.70
C THR A 160 3.30 4.91 6.18
N GLN A 161 2.19 5.65 6.19
CA GLN A 161 0.86 5.13 5.93
C GLN A 161 0.24 5.58 4.60
N CYS A 162 1.04 6.14 3.69
CA CYS A 162 0.58 6.39 2.34
C CYS A 162 0.26 5.06 1.64
N GLY A 163 -0.97 4.90 1.18
CA GLY A 163 -1.44 3.68 0.50
C GLY A 163 -1.00 3.59 -0.96
N PHE A 164 0.22 4.06 -1.29
CA PHE A 164 0.79 3.98 -2.63
C PHE A 164 2.27 3.63 -2.50
N LYS A 165 2.59 2.34 -2.62
CA LYS A 165 3.93 1.80 -2.43
C LYS A 165 4.25 0.73 -3.46
N PHE A 166 5.50 0.73 -3.94
CA PHE A 166 6.01 -0.21 -4.94
C PHE A 166 7.34 -0.81 -4.49
N PHE A 167 7.55 -2.04 -4.88
CA PHE A 167 8.67 -2.87 -4.45
C PHE A 167 9.21 -3.66 -5.62
N GLN A 168 10.50 -3.92 -5.63
CA GLN A 168 11.05 -4.98 -6.48
C GLN A 168 10.49 -6.34 -6.03
N LEU A 169 10.27 -7.27 -6.94
CA LEU A 169 9.68 -8.59 -6.68
C LEU A 169 10.31 -9.30 -5.48
N ALA A 170 11.64 -9.43 -5.47
CA ALA A 170 12.33 -10.14 -4.40
C ALA A 170 12.13 -9.47 -3.04
N ALA A 171 12.18 -8.13 -3.00
CA ALA A 171 11.94 -7.35 -1.80
C ALA A 171 10.50 -7.52 -1.30
N ALA A 172 9.49 -7.40 -2.20
CA ALA A 172 8.09 -7.62 -1.84
C ALA A 172 7.89 -9.00 -1.21
N LYS A 173 8.33 -10.07 -1.90
CA LYS A 173 8.16 -11.43 -1.40
C LYS A 173 8.79 -11.63 -0.02
N GLU A 174 10.00 -11.13 0.21
CA GLU A 174 10.69 -11.27 1.49
C GLU A 174 10.04 -10.44 2.60
N LEU A 175 9.66 -9.19 2.32
CA LEU A 175 9.02 -8.30 3.30
C LEU A 175 7.68 -8.85 3.76
N PHE A 176 6.80 -9.21 2.81
CA PHE A 176 5.46 -9.69 3.13
C PHE A 176 5.46 -11.11 3.70
N ARG A 177 6.44 -11.94 3.39
CA ARG A 177 6.66 -13.23 4.07
C ARG A 177 6.96 -13.06 5.57
N ARG A 178 7.67 -11.99 5.95
CA ARG A 178 8.01 -11.68 7.34
C ARG A 178 6.92 -10.90 8.08
N GLN A 179 5.97 -10.33 7.37
CA GLN A 179 4.87 -9.55 7.94
C GLN A 179 4.03 -10.40 8.91
N LYS A 180 3.73 -9.83 10.09
CA LYS A 180 2.90 -10.46 11.14
C LYS A 180 1.62 -9.68 11.42
N ILE A 181 1.57 -8.40 11.07
CA ILE A 181 0.45 -7.52 11.36
C ILE A 181 -0.56 -7.55 10.23
N ASP A 182 -1.77 -8.01 10.54
CA ASP A 182 -2.86 -8.11 9.58
C ASP A 182 -3.64 -6.80 9.40
N GLY A 183 -3.56 -5.88 10.39
CA GLY A 183 -4.26 -4.61 10.44
C GLY A 183 -3.55 -3.47 9.71
N TYR A 184 -3.95 -2.23 10.00
CA TYR A 184 -3.43 -1.02 9.35
C TYR A 184 -1.94 -0.76 9.61
N MET A 185 -1.39 -1.24 10.75
CA MET A 185 0.01 -0.98 11.08
C MET A 185 0.99 -1.86 10.29
N PHE A 186 0.51 -2.72 9.39
CA PHE A 186 1.36 -3.49 8.48
C PHE A 186 2.29 -2.59 7.64
N ASP A 187 1.80 -1.42 7.22
CA ASP A 187 2.58 -0.43 6.48
C ASP A 187 3.86 -0.02 7.22
N VAL A 188 3.73 0.17 8.53
CA VAL A 188 4.84 0.51 9.40
C VAL A 188 5.77 -0.69 9.59
N GLU A 189 5.21 -1.88 9.79
CA GLU A 189 5.98 -3.11 9.96
C GLU A 189 6.84 -3.41 8.72
N ILE A 190 6.27 -3.30 7.53
CA ILE A 190 6.99 -3.53 6.26
C ILE A 190 8.20 -2.60 6.13
N LEU A 191 8.05 -1.31 6.49
CA LEU A 191 9.16 -0.36 6.43
C LEU A 191 10.21 -0.64 7.52
N ALA A 192 9.80 -1.08 8.70
CA ALA A 192 10.73 -1.50 9.75
C ALA A 192 11.53 -2.74 9.34
N ILE A 193 10.88 -3.73 8.72
CA ILE A 193 11.53 -4.92 8.16
C ILE A 193 12.50 -4.53 7.04
N ALA A 194 12.07 -3.68 6.10
CA ALA A 194 12.89 -3.22 4.98
C ALA A 194 14.16 -2.54 5.47
N ARG A 195 14.02 -1.64 6.43
CA ARG A 195 15.18 -0.97 7.05
C ARG A 195 16.12 -1.95 7.74
N ARG A 196 15.59 -2.93 8.47
CA ARG A 196 16.40 -3.95 9.15
C ARG A 196 17.18 -4.84 8.17
N LEU A 197 16.59 -5.10 7.00
CA LEU A 197 17.24 -5.85 5.92
C LEU A 197 18.24 -5.01 5.11
N GLY A 198 18.36 -3.70 5.40
CA GLY A 198 19.25 -2.79 4.69
C GLY A 198 18.73 -2.36 3.31
N TYR A 199 17.45 -2.55 3.03
CA TYR A 199 16.86 -2.14 1.76
C TYR A 199 16.83 -0.61 1.63
N ARG A 200 17.10 -0.12 0.41
CA ARG A 200 17.01 1.29 0.06
C ARG A 200 15.55 1.68 -0.11
N ILE A 201 15.07 2.51 0.83
CA ILE A 201 13.71 3.05 0.82
C ILE A 201 13.75 4.46 0.26
N GLN A 202 13.07 4.69 -0.87
CA GLN A 202 12.95 5.99 -1.49
C GLN A 202 11.56 6.56 -1.27
N GLN A 203 11.47 7.88 -1.00
CA GLN A 203 10.21 8.58 -0.82
C GLN A 203 9.96 9.51 -1.99
N VAL A 204 8.76 9.46 -2.55
CA VAL A 204 8.36 10.26 -3.71
C VAL A 204 7.13 11.10 -3.36
N PRO A 205 7.19 12.43 -3.48
CA PRO A 205 6.02 13.27 -3.28
C PRO A 205 4.95 12.99 -4.33
N ILE A 206 3.70 12.78 -3.88
CA ILE A 206 2.57 12.43 -4.72
C ILE A 206 1.50 13.52 -4.74
N ARG A 207 0.66 13.51 -5.80
CA ARG A 207 -0.64 14.17 -5.79
C ARG A 207 -1.60 13.32 -4.97
N TRP A 208 -2.32 13.94 -4.07
CA TRP A 208 -3.29 13.26 -3.22
C TRP A 208 -4.57 14.09 -3.11
N ARG A 209 -5.72 13.43 -3.30
CA ARG A 209 -7.05 14.03 -3.13
C ARG A 209 -7.56 13.73 -1.74
N ASP A 210 -7.81 14.77 -0.94
CA ASP A 210 -8.47 14.61 0.37
C ASP A 210 -9.99 14.75 0.20
N ASP A 211 -10.64 13.63 -0.07
CA ASP A 211 -12.09 13.57 0.08
C ASP A 211 -12.42 13.38 1.57
N ALA A 212 -13.34 14.17 2.11
CA ALA A 212 -13.68 14.21 3.54
C ALA A 212 -14.19 12.87 4.12
N ASP A 213 -14.35 11.84 3.29
CA ASP A 213 -14.89 10.51 3.60
C ASP A 213 -13.82 9.54 4.11
N SER A 214 -13.10 9.96 5.16
CA SER A 214 -12.14 9.10 5.85
C SER A 214 -12.87 8.13 6.79
N ARG A 215 -13.05 6.88 6.38
CA ARG A 215 -13.66 5.79 7.17
C ARG A 215 -12.80 5.30 8.34
N LEU A 216 -11.78 6.05 8.74
CA LEU A 216 -10.96 5.76 9.90
C LEU A 216 -11.76 6.05 11.17
N ASN A 217 -12.24 5.00 11.80
CA ASN A 217 -12.86 5.07 13.14
C ASN A 217 -11.72 5.31 14.16
N LEU A 218 -11.52 6.59 14.51
CA LEU A 218 -10.38 7.06 15.31
C LEU A 218 -10.32 6.48 16.74
N VAL A 219 -11.41 5.94 17.27
CA VAL A 219 -11.47 5.54 18.69
C VAL A 219 -11.17 4.06 18.90
N SER A 220 -11.83 3.14 18.19
CA SER A 220 -11.62 1.69 18.40
C SER A 220 -10.37 1.12 17.71
N GLY A 221 -9.89 1.81 16.66
CA GLY A 221 -8.64 1.46 15.96
C GLY A 221 -7.38 1.84 16.74
N ASN A 222 -7.46 2.87 17.62
CA ASN A 222 -6.28 3.46 18.25
C ASN A 222 -5.54 2.52 19.21
N LEU A 223 -6.24 1.79 20.09
CA LEU A 223 -5.59 0.90 21.06
C LEU A 223 -4.88 -0.28 20.38
N ARG A 224 -5.50 -0.87 19.36
CA ARG A 224 -4.87 -1.94 18.58
C ARG A 224 -3.65 -1.41 17.83
N ASN A 225 -3.78 -0.26 17.17
CA ASN A 225 -2.69 0.37 16.44
C ASN A 225 -1.52 0.73 17.35
N VAL A 226 -1.78 1.29 18.54
CA VAL A 226 -0.73 1.58 19.54
C VAL A 226 -0.02 0.31 19.98
N ARG A 227 -0.77 -0.75 20.31
CA ARG A 227 -0.17 -2.05 20.66
C ARG A 227 0.70 -2.61 19.53
N ASP A 228 0.21 -2.54 18.30
CA ASP A 228 0.93 -3.02 17.13
C ASP A 228 2.22 -2.22 16.91
N ILE A 229 2.20 -0.89 17.11
CA ILE A 229 3.38 -0.02 17.02
C ILE A 229 4.44 -0.42 18.07
N PHE A 230 4.04 -0.63 19.33
CA PHE A 230 4.96 -1.10 20.36
C PHE A 230 5.54 -2.48 20.03
N ARG A 231 4.72 -3.38 19.52
CA ARG A 231 5.16 -4.71 19.08
C ARG A 231 6.21 -4.59 17.95
N ILE A 232 5.96 -3.75 16.94
CA ILE A 232 6.92 -3.48 15.86
C ILE A 232 8.22 -2.92 16.43
N GLY A 233 8.14 -1.92 17.33
CA GLY A 233 9.32 -1.34 17.98
C GLY A 233 10.14 -2.39 18.73
N LEU A 234 9.50 -3.23 19.52
CA LEU A 234 10.17 -4.31 20.25
C LEU A 234 10.82 -5.35 19.33
N GLU A 235 10.11 -5.77 18.29
CA GLU A 235 10.61 -6.81 17.37
C GLU A 235 11.72 -6.31 16.44
N HIS A 236 11.63 -5.08 15.95
CA HIS A 236 12.49 -4.61 14.87
C HIS A 236 13.56 -3.61 15.30
N ARG A 237 13.38 -2.91 16.41
CA ARG A 237 14.36 -1.96 16.91
C ARG A 237 15.23 -2.54 18.04
N PHE A 238 14.63 -3.27 18.98
CA PHE A 238 15.32 -3.69 20.21
C PHE A 238 15.85 -5.12 20.16
N ARG A 239 15.28 -6.02 19.37
CA ARG A 239 15.89 -7.32 19.10
C ARG A 239 16.96 -7.15 18.03
N GLY A 240 18.22 -7.22 18.46
CA GLY A 240 19.41 -6.98 17.65
C GLY A 240 19.44 -7.68 16.28
N ARG A 241 20.39 -7.26 15.45
CA ARG A 241 20.63 -7.81 14.11
C ARG A 241 20.70 -9.34 14.19
N LEU A 242 19.86 -10.00 13.39
CA LEU A 242 19.98 -11.44 13.11
C LEU A 242 21.13 -11.67 12.16
#